data_6ab041b8eacf195ce9029bb04031184e
#
_entry.id   6ab041b8eacf195ce9029bb04031184e
#
_cell.length_a   1.000
_cell.length_b   1.000
_cell.length_c   1.000
_cell.angle_alpha   90.00
_cell.angle_beta   90.00
_cell.angle_gamma   90.00
#
_symmetry.space_group_name_H-M   'P 1'
#
loop_
_entity.id
_entity.type
_entity.pdbx_description
1 polymer ?
#
loop_
_entity_poly.entity_id
_entity_poly.type
_entity_poly.pdbx_seq_one_letter_code
_entity_poly.pdbx_strand_id
1 'polypeptide(L)'
;MILDSLAFRVNNCFMNLSVISKRTKGEVIVIGAGIAGLAASLRLAHQGFSVTVLERHAGPGGKMRGLSSVAGPIDAGPTVLTLRPIFEDLFRSVGEQIEDHLTLIRQKILARHWWPDGSSLDLFDDYEASQEAIYEFAGLKAFGEFQEFFKRTHRLFTAFDAPMMRAAQPNQAEIIKSVVKRPSLISDMAPWHSLSKMLEKQFSDPRLAQLFGRYATYVGGSPYAAPSLLSLIWQAEANGVWAVKGGMHKLAKKLVELGENRGAIFHYNSHVSRILTENEKVIGVTLENGENISADAVVFNGDPRALATGAMGPDCQKIAPQTLKDKRSFSARVWSFAAQVTGPDLIHHNVFFGQNSKSEFDDLAEGQMPVDPTIYICAQDRGQNAPYPKTERFEIILNAAPVYGAQTLEKEFETCRTRTFDTLGRFGLAFSPLPKEEALTTPADFASMFPASDGSLYGQSPHGLTAAFRRPRARTQIQGLYLAGGGAHPGAGVPMATLSARHAAEAIIKDLTSTSSSPQMDMHGGISTESIELRSARFQSSDS
;
A
#
# COMPACT_ATOMS: atom_id res chain seq x y z
N MET A 1 45.62 32.79 -63.36
CA MET A 1 47.01 33.09 -62.95
C MET A 1 46.93 33.39 -61.45
N ILE A 2 47.63 32.57 -60.75
CA ILE A 2 48.12 32.66 -59.36
C ILE A 2 47.09 32.22 -58.29
N LEU A 3 47.33 30.97 -57.93
CA LEU A 3 47.03 30.33 -56.63
C LEU A 3 47.79 31.04 -55.51
N ASP A 4 47.20 31.21 -54.36
CA ASP A 4 47.94 31.14 -53.12
C ASP A 4 47.14 30.50 -52.02
N SER A 5 47.80 29.55 -51.41
CA SER A 5 47.38 28.64 -50.38
C SER A 5 47.30 29.32 -49.00
N LEU A 6 46.20 29.12 -48.28
CA LEU A 6 46.13 29.36 -46.83
C LEU A 6 45.78 28.06 -46.11
N ALA A 7 46.84 27.45 -45.58
CA ALA A 7 46.78 26.33 -44.69
C ALA A 7 46.21 26.78 -43.34
N PHE A 8 44.95 26.37 -43.01
CA PHE A 8 44.40 26.50 -41.68
C PHE A 8 44.93 25.34 -40.82
N ARG A 9 45.77 25.66 -39.87
CA ARG A 9 46.14 24.74 -38.78
C ARG A 9 44.94 24.56 -37.87
N VAL A 10 44.30 23.39 -37.91
CA VAL A 10 43.32 22.94 -36.91
C VAL A 10 44.10 22.47 -35.69
N ASN A 11 44.14 23.29 -34.65
CA ASN A 11 44.59 22.87 -33.33
C ASN A 11 43.57 21.91 -32.74
N ASN A 12 43.89 20.61 -32.70
CA ASN A 12 43.19 19.59 -31.93
C ASN A 12 43.30 19.90 -30.43
N CYS A 13 42.35 20.63 -29.89
CA CYS A 13 42.10 20.69 -28.45
C CYS A 13 41.32 19.46 -28.07
N PHE A 14 41.97 18.35 -27.75
CA PHE A 14 41.38 17.23 -27.06
C PHE A 14 41.00 17.70 -25.64
N MET A 15 39.77 18.18 -25.46
CA MET A 15 39.16 18.21 -24.15
C MET A 15 38.98 16.77 -23.70
N ASN A 16 39.90 16.32 -22.85
CA ASN A 16 39.66 15.16 -22.00
C ASN A 16 38.47 15.48 -21.05
N LEU A 17 37.28 15.24 -21.51
CA LEU A 17 36.12 15.03 -20.63
C LEU A 17 36.36 13.71 -19.90
N SER A 18 37.12 13.75 -18.82
CA SER A 18 37.06 12.73 -17.80
C SER A 18 35.64 12.79 -17.22
N VAL A 19 34.75 12.01 -17.81
CA VAL A 19 33.51 11.63 -17.15
C VAL A 19 33.95 10.94 -15.86
N ILE A 20 33.92 11.68 -14.75
CA ILE A 20 34.03 11.10 -13.42
C ILE A 20 32.82 10.19 -13.30
N SER A 21 32.96 8.91 -13.66
CA SER A 21 32.00 7.88 -13.35
C SER A 21 31.83 7.91 -11.83
N LYS A 22 30.78 8.53 -11.36
CA LYS A 22 30.39 8.45 -9.95
C LYS A 22 30.27 6.96 -9.65
N ARG A 23 31.22 6.42 -8.87
CA ARG A 23 31.21 5.03 -8.45
C ARG A 23 29.86 4.77 -7.79
N THR A 24 29.01 3.97 -8.41
CA THR A 24 27.69 3.59 -7.86
C THR A 24 27.91 2.80 -6.58
N LYS A 25 27.01 2.96 -5.60
CA LYS A 25 27.06 2.22 -4.32
C LYS A 25 26.69 0.74 -4.49
N GLY A 26 26.20 0.36 -5.65
CA GLY A 26 25.76 -0.98 -6.02
C GLY A 26 24.62 -0.94 -7.03
N GLU A 27 24.36 -2.09 -7.64
CA GLU A 27 23.29 -2.28 -8.63
C GLU A 27 22.06 -2.91 -7.96
N VAL A 28 20.91 -2.27 -8.07
CA VAL A 28 19.66 -2.72 -7.46
C VAL A 28 18.58 -2.89 -8.52
N ILE A 29 17.98 -4.06 -8.59
CA ILE A 29 16.80 -4.32 -9.40
C ILE A 29 15.55 -4.25 -8.52
N VAL A 30 14.53 -3.51 -8.98
CA VAL A 30 13.21 -3.46 -8.37
C VAL A 30 12.22 -4.17 -9.29
N ILE A 31 11.64 -5.27 -8.82
CA ILE A 31 10.63 -6.03 -9.56
C ILE A 31 9.25 -5.47 -9.25
N GLY A 32 8.65 -4.79 -10.23
CA GLY A 32 7.32 -4.20 -10.18
C GLY A 32 7.32 -2.70 -9.84
N ALA A 33 6.68 -1.90 -10.71
CA ALA A 33 6.50 -0.46 -10.57
C ALA A 33 5.20 -0.09 -9.83
N GLY A 34 4.74 -0.90 -8.86
CA GLY A 34 3.71 -0.50 -7.91
C GLY A 34 4.24 0.55 -6.93
N ILE A 35 3.36 1.17 -6.13
CA ILE A 35 3.72 2.29 -5.24
C ILE A 35 4.94 1.99 -4.34
N ALA A 36 5.08 0.77 -3.84
CA ALA A 36 6.22 0.43 -2.99
C ALA A 36 7.51 0.28 -3.80
N GLY A 37 7.45 -0.32 -5.00
CA GLY A 37 8.60 -0.37 -5.90
C GLY A 37 9.07 1.02 -6.30
N LEU A 38 8.15 1.91 -6.65
CA LEU A 38 8.43 3.32 -7.00
C LEU A 38 9.05 4.08 -5.83
N ALA A 39 8.50 3.94 -4.62
CA ALA A 39 9.04 4.60 -3.44
C ALA A 39 10.42 4.07 -3.04
N ALA A 40 10.67 2.76 -3.20
CA ALA A 40 11.98 2.16 -2.95
C ALA A 40 13.01 2.62 -3.98
N SER A 41 12.65 2.59 -5.28
CA SER A 41 13.53 3.01 -6.37
C SER A 41 13.95 4.47 -6.23
N LEU A 42 13.01 5.36 -5.90
CA LEU A 42 13.27 6.77 -5.68
C LEU A 42 14.25 6.99 -4.52
N ARG A 43 14.04 6.33 -3.37
CA ARG A 43 14.93 6.44 -2.20
C ARG A 43 16.33 5.92 -2.50
N LEU A 44 16.43 4.77 -3.19
CA LEU A 44 17.72 4.15 -3.53
C LEU A 44 18.50 4.96 -4.57
N ALA A 45 17.84 5.43 -5.63
CA ALA A 45 18.47 6.30 -6.64
C ALA A 45 18.97 7.61 -6.02
N HIS A 46 18.19 8.23 -5.12
CA HIS A 46 18.63 9.43 -4.38
C HIS A 46 19.88 9.16 -3.53
N GLN A 47 20.03 7.96 -3.01
CA GLN A 47 21.20 7.54 -2.23
C GLN A 47 22.43 7.17 -3.10
N GLY A 48 22.31 7.22 -4.44
CA GLY A 48 23.40 6.98 -5.38
C GLY A 48 23.60 5.51 -5.77
N PHE A 49 22.60 4.67 -5.61
CA PHE A 49 22.58 3.33 -6.22
C PHE A 49 22.18 3.41 -7.69
N SER A 50 22.70 2.49 -8.52
CA SER A 50 22.20 2.22 -9.86
C SER A 50 20.91 1.42 -9.73
N VAL A 51 19.77 1.99 -10.10
CA VAL A 51 18.46 1.36 -9.90
C VAL A 51 17.79 1.09 -11.23
N THR A 52 17.44 -0.17 -11.47
CA THR A 52 16.64 -0.60 -12.62
C THR A 52 15.30 -1.15 -12.13
N VAL A 53 14.21 -0.59 -12.60
CA VAL A 53 12.84 -1.05 -12.29
C VAL A 53 12.30 -1.84 -13.48
N LEU A 54 11.88 -3.07 -13.23
CA LEU A 54 11.34 -3.99 -14.22
C LEU A 54 9.85 -4.19 -13.95
N GLU A 55 9.00 -3.67 -14.84
CA GLU A 55 7.53 -3.75 -14.73
C GLU A 55 6.96 -4.60 -15.87
N ARG A 56 6.12 -5.56 -15.52
CA ARG A 56 5.49 -6.45 -16.50
C ARG A 56 4.42 -5.78 -17.36
N HIS A 57 3.79 -4.72 -16.86
CA HIS A 57 2.76 -3.96 -17.56
C HIS A 57 3.36 -2.80 -18.38
N ALA A 58 2.51 -2.18 -19.19
CA ALA A 58 2.91 -1.06 -20.07
C ALA A 58 3.11 0.28 -19.32
N GLY A 59 2.90 0.33 -18.01
CA GLY A 59 3.03 1.57 -17.24
C GLY A 59 3.11 1.34 -15.73
N PRO A 60 3.43 2.40 -14.98
CA PRO A 60 3.59 2.36 -13.53
C PRO A 60 2.27 2.41 -12.78
N GLY A 61 2.31 2.07 -11.49
CA GLY A 61 1.22 2.25 -10.53
C GLY A 61 0.74 0.93 -9.91
N GLY A 62 0.88 -0.19 -10.62
CA GLY A 62 0.37 -1.47 -10.16
C GLY A 62 -1.14 -1.43 -9.91
N LYS A 63 -1.59 -1.60 -8.66
CA LYS A 63 -3.01 -1.49 -8.29
C LYS A 63 -3.55 -0.06 -8.34
N MET A 64 -2.69 0.94 -8.36
CA MET A 64 -3.01 2.36 -8.52
C MET A 64 -3.07 2.68 -10.03
N ARG A 65 -4.10 2.18 -10.71
CA ARG A 65 -4.28 2.25 -12.16
C ARG A 65 -5.09 3.45 -12.58
N GLY A 66 -4.91 3.88 -13.83
CA GLY A 66 -5.80 4.81 -14.52
C GLY A 66 -6.33 4.17 -15.79
N LEU A 67 -7.63 4.28 -16.03
CA LEU A 67 -8.29 3.84 -17.27
C LEU A 67 -8.74 5.05 -18.08
N SER A 68 -8.72 4.92 -19.41
CA SER A 68 -9.16 6.00 -20.30
C SER A 68 -10.70 6.06 -20.36
N SER A 69 -11.26 7.28 -20.41
CA SER A 69 -12.68 7.51 -20.68
C SER A 69 -12.91 8.76 -21.51
N VAL A 70 -14.15 8.96 -21.94
CA VAL A 70 -14.57 10.17 -22.68
C VAL A 70 -14.47 11.46 -21.83
N ALA A 71 -14.46 11.34 -20.49
CA ALA A 71 -14.31 12.46 -19.56
C ALA A 71 -12.85 12.60 -19.04
N GLY A 72 -11.89 11.90 -19.66
CA GLY A 72 -10.50 11.85 -19.24
C GLY A 72 -10.16 10.58 -18.44
N PRO A 73 -8.95 10.49 -17.88
CA PRO A 73 -8.51 9.32 -17.14
C PRO A 73 -9.30 9.16 -15.83
N ILE A 74 -9.69 7.92 -15.54
CA ILE A 74 -10.40 7.51 -14.32
C ILE A 74 -9.46 6.68 -13.48
N ASP A 75 -9.36 6.95 -12.17
CA ASP A 75 -8.72 6.02 -11.25
C ASP A 75 -9.51 4.71 -11.18
N ALA A 76 -8.80 3.59 -11.17
CA ALA A 76 -9.36 2.25 -11.15
C ALA A 76 -8.63 1.40 -10.10
N GLY A 77 -8.58 1.90 -8.86
CA GLY A 77 -7.87 1.31 -7.75
C GLY A 77 -8.08 2.12 -6.47
N PRO A 78 -7.06 2.35 -5.63
CA PRO A 78 -7.22 3.14 -4.41
C PRO A 78 -7.50 4.61 -4.75
N THR A 79 -8.61 5.14 -4.22
CA THR A 79 -9.05 6.55 -4.41
C THR A 79 -8.82 7.44 -3.19
N VAL A 80 -8.55 6.84 -2.03
CA VAL A 80 -8.44 7.54 -0.75
C VAL A 80 -6.97 7.73 -0.38
N LEU A 81 -6.51 8.98 -0.26
CA LEU A 81 -5.21 9.28 0.32
C LEU A 81 -5.38 9.67 1.78
N THR A 82 -4.94 8.79 2.67
CA THR A 82 -4.87 9.01 4.12
C THR A 82 -3.42 9.00 4.60
N LEU A 83 -3.19 9.29 5.88
CA LEU A 83 -1.85 9.26 6.48
C LEU A 83 -0.82 10.06 5.67
N ARG A 84 -1.21 11.23 5.23
CA ARG A 84 -0.39 12.16 4.43
C ARG A 84 1.04 12.32 4.93
N PRO A 85 1.36 12.35 6.23
CA PRO A 85 2.73 12.45 6.71
C PRO A 85 3.68 11.36 6.21
N ILE A 86 3.18 10.18 5.78
CA ILE A 86 4.00 9.12 5.20
C ILE A 86 4.52 9.52 3.81
N PHE A 87 3.70 10.19 3.04
CA PHE A 87 4.08 10.68 1.71
C PHE A 87 4.98 11.92 1.82
N GLU A 88 4.69 12.82 2.75
CA GLU A 88 5.57 13.96 3.06
C GLU A 88 6.97 13.47 3.46
N ASP A 89 7.07 12.41 4.28
CA ASP A 89 8.34 11.78 4.62
C ASP A 89 9.07 11.21 3.39
N LEU A 90 8.33 10.56 2.48
CA LEU A 90 8.90 10.05 1.24
C LEU A 90 9.54 11.17 0.42
N PHE A 91 8.79 12.25 0.13
CA PHE A 91 9.29 13.38 -0.64
C PHE A 91 10.44 14.07 0.07
N ARG A 92 10.31 14.39 1.35
CA ARG A 92 11.36 15.04 2.16
C ARG A 92 12.63 14.20 2.21
N SER A 93 12.54 12.87 2.25
CA SER A 93 13.71 11.98 2.27
C SER A 93 14.58 12.04 1.02
N VAL A 94 14.08 12.65 -0.05
CA VAL A 94 14.78 12.85 -1.32
C VAL A 94 14.95 14.33 -1.67
N GLY A 95 14.77 15.22 -0.68
CA GLY A 95 14.98 16.65 -0.82
C GLY A 95 13.84 17.42 -1.50
N GLU A 96 12.66 16.83 -1.58
CA GLU A 96 11.49 17.42 -2.24
C GLU A 96 10.37 17.74 -1.23
N GLN A 97 9.43 18.61 -1.63
CA GLN A 97 8.16 18.81 -0.93
C GLN A 97 7.03 18.24 -1.79
N ILE A 98 6.08 17.54 -1.18
CA ILE A 98 4.98 16.92 -1.92
C ILE A 98 4.11 17.97 -2.63
N GLU A 99 3.97 19.15 -2.05
CA GLU A 99 3.18 20.27 -2.55
C GLU A 99 3.73 20.85 -3.86
N ASP A 100 5.04 20.72 -4.10
CA ASP A 100 5.68 21.17 -5.34
C ASP A 100 5.32 20.27 -6.52
N HIS A 101 4.85 19.07 -6.25
CA HIS A 101 4.60 18.02 -7.24
C HIS A 101 3.15 17.62 -7.39
N LEU A 102 2.36 17.70 -6.31
CA LEU A 102 0.98 17.23 -6.26
C LEU A 102 0.08 18.24 -5.53
N THR A 103 -1.06 18.56 -6.13
CA THR A 103 -2.10 19.32 -5.44
C THR A 103 -2.98 18.32 -4.67
N LEU A 104 -2.88 18.36 -3.35
CA LEU A 104 -3.70 17.55 -2.44
C LEU A 104 -4.87 18.40 -1.92
N ILE A 105 -6.09 17.96 -2.17
CA ILE A 105 -7.31 18.65 -1.79
C ILE A 105 -7.92 17.93 -0.58
N ARG A 106 -7.90 18.57 0.59
CA ARG A 106 -8.49 18.02 1.81
C ARG A 106 -10.00 17.95 1.67
N GLN A 107 -10.58 16.80 1.94
CA GLN A 107 -12.01 16.56 1.90
C GLN A 107 -12.62 16.95 3.25
N LYS A 108 -13.53 17.92 3.25
CA LYS A 108 -14.25 18.36 4.47
C LYS A 108 -15.23 17.30 4.94
N ILE A 109 -15.91 16.63 4.02
CA ILE A 109 -16.74 15.46 4.28
C ILE A 109 -15.90 14.25 3.87
N LEU A 110 -15.55 13.41 4.85
CA LEU A 110 -14.73 12.22 4.65
C LEU A 110 -15.45 11.19 3.79
N ALA A 111 -16.72 10.93 4.10
CA ALA A 111 -17.61 10.08 3.33
C ALA A 111 -19.08 10.36 3.70
N ARG A 112 -19.97 10.21 2.73
CA ARG A 112 -21.43 10.21 2.91
C ARG A 112 -21.94 8.79 2.88
N HIS A 113 -22.73 8.43 3.87
CA HIS A 113 -23.26 7.10 4.07
C HIS A 113 -24.77 7.09 3.90
N TRP A 114 -25.29 6.07 3.20
CA TRP A 114 -26.68 5.94 2.85
C TRP A 114 -27.21 4.57 3.27
N TRP A 115 -28.42 4.54 3.86
CA TRP A 115 -29.09 3.30 4.24
C TRP A 115 -30.42 3.10 3.49
N PRO A 116 -30.89 1.84 3.36
CA PRO A 116 -32.12 1.54 2.63
C PRO A 116 -33.39 2.17 3.21
N ASP A 117 -33.36 2.61 4.47
CA ASP A 117 -34.45 3.33 5.13
C ASP A 117 -34.55 4.81 4.69
N GLY A 118 -33.70 5.24 3.77
CA GLY A 118 -33.61 6.61 3.26
C GLY A 118 -32.77 7.54 4.13
N SER A 119 -32.24 7.08 5.24
CA SER A 119 -31.36 7.90 6.10
C SER A 119 -29.96 8.06 5.49
N SER A 120 -29.31 9.18 5.81
CA SER A 120 -27.93 9.45 5.42
C SER A 120 -27.15 10.11 6.55
N LEU A 121 -25.83 9.87 6.57
CA LEU A 121 -24.92 10.45 7.55
C LEU A 121 -23.60 10.85 6.87
N ASP A 122 -23.18 12.10 7.06
CA ASP A 122 -21.86 12.60 6.70
C ASP A 122 -20.90 12.46 7.89
N LEU A 123 -19.71 11.93 7.62
CA LEU A 123 -18.59 12.05 8.54
C LEU A 123 -17.62 13.12 8.02
N PHE A 124 -17.15 13.98 8.91
CA PHE A 124 -16.35 15.14 8.60
C PHE A 124 -14.88 14.96 9.02
N ASP A 125 -13.99 15.75 8.44
CA ASP A 125 -12.59 15.88 8.86
C ASP A 125 -12.43 16.65 10.17
N ASP A 126 -13.53 17.24 10.63
CA ASP A 126 -13.69 17.90 11.92
C ASP A 126 -14.44 16.98 12.89
N TYR A 127 -13.87 16.79 14.09
CA TYR A 127 -14.43 15.90 15.10
C TYR A 127 -15.78 16.36 15.62
N GLU A 128 -15.88 17.66 15.93
CA GLU A 128 -17.09 18.27 16.48
C GLU A 128 -18.24 18.21 15.46
N ALA A 129 -17.96 18.50 14.18
CA ALA A 129 -18.95 18.38 13.11
C ALA A 129 -19.44 16.93 12.91
N SER A 130 -18.53 15.95 12.96
CA SER A 130 -18.93 14.53 12.91
C SER A 130 -19.78 14.12 14.10
N GLN A 131 -19.47 14.65 15.26
CA GLN A 131 -20.19 14.38 16.50
C GLN A 131 -21.61 14.96 16.47
N GLU A 132 -21.76 16.19 15.95
CA GLU A 132 -23.06 16.85 15.79
C GLU A 132 -23.91 16.11 14.75
N ALA A 133 -23.33 15.73 13.62
CA ALA A 133 -24.03 14.93 12.61
C ALA A 133 -24.56 13.60 13.17
N ILE A 134 -23.76 12.93 14.02
CA ILE A 134 -24.21 11.69 14.69
C ILE A 134 -25.31 11.99 15.73
N TYR A 135 -25.26 13.13 16.42
CA TYR A 135 -26.35 13.55 17.32
C TYR A 135 -27.66 13.75 16.55
N GLU A 136 -27.63 14.46 15.43
CA GLU A 136 -28.79 14.67 14.58
C GLU A 136 -29.33 13.37 13.98
N PHE A 137 -28.43 12.45 13.61
CA PHE A 137 -28.76 11.17 12.99
C PHE A 137 -29.35 10.15 13.96
N ALA A 138 -28.81 10.04 15.19
CA ALA A 138 -29.15 8.95 16.11
C ALA A 138 -29.32 9.39 17.58
N GLY A 139 -29.29 10.68 17.87
CA GLY A 139 -29.60 11.28 19.16
C GLY A 139 -28.47 11.27 20.18
N LEU A 140 -28.78 11.78 21.40
CA LEU A 140 -27.82 12.05 22.46
C LEU A 140 -27.04 10.78 22.90
N LYS A 141 -27.67 9.63 22.91
CA LYS A 141 -27.01 8.38 23.28
C LYS A 141 -25.89 8.03 22.30
N ALA A 142 -26.17 8.06 21.01
CA ALA A 142 -25.20 7.80 19.95
C ALA A 142 -24.04 8.81 19.94
N PHE A 143 -24.34 10.09 20.26
CA PHE A 143 -23.33 11.12 20.47
C PHE A 143 -22.30 10.72 21.55
N GLY A 144 -22.76 10.27 22.72
CA GLY A 144 -21.88 9.82 23.80
C GLY A 144 -21.08 8.54 23.42
N GLU A 145 -21.75 7.60 22.75
CA GLU A 145 -21.14 6.36 22.27
C GLU A 145 -20.03 6.63 21.25
N PHE A 146 -20.23 7.60 20.35
CA PHE A 146 -19.20 8.02 19.40
C PHE A 146 -18.01 8.71 20.07
N GLN A 147 -18.24 9.54 21.09
CA GLN A 147 -17.15 10.15 21.86
C GLN A 147 -16.23 9.08 22.46
N GLU A 148 -16.81 8.05 23.09
CA GLU A 148 -16.02 6.97 23.69
C GLU A 148 -15.32 6.12 22.61
N PHE A 149 -15.96 5.86 21.49
CA PHE A 149 -15.36 5.18 20.34
C PHE A 149 -14.16 5.95 19.78
N PHE A 150 -14.30 7.26 19.57
CA PHE A 150 -13.23 8.12 19.07
C PHE A 150 -12.02 8.13 20.04
N LYS A 151 -12.26 8.33 21.33
CA LYS A 151 -11.19 8.29 22.35
C LYS A 151 -10.48 6.93 22.38
N ARG A 152 -11.23 5.85 22.27
CA ARG A 152 -10.70 4.48 22.21
C ARG A 152 -9.81 4.28 20.98
N THR A 153 -10.30 4.59 19.79
CA THR A 153 -9.56 4.40 18.54
C THR A 153 -8.31 5.29 18.49
N HIS A 154 -8.39 6.51 19.03
CA HIS A 154 -7.25 7.41 19.15
C HIS A 154 -6.16 6.84 20.10
N ARG A 155 -6.55 6.28 21.26
CA ARG A 155 -5.58 5.62 22.16
C ARG A 155 -4.91 4.43 21.50
N LEU A 156 -5.67 3.59 20.81
CA LEU A 156 -5.15 2.45 20.07
C LEU A 156 -4.20 2.87 18.95
N PHE A 157 -4.60 3.86 18.13
CA PHE A 157 -3.76 4.36 17.05
C PHE A 157 -2.44 4.91 17.58
N THR A 158 -2.47 5.76 18.61
CA THR A 158 -1.28 6.33 19.23
C THR A 158 -0.36 5.25 19.83
N ALA A 159 -0.93 4.20 20.41
CA ALA A 159 -0.15 3.13 21.03
C ALA A 159 0.52 2.19 20.00
N PHE A 160 -0.10 2.01 18.84
CA PHE A 160 0.33 1.00 17.86
C PHE A 160 0.98 1.58 16.59
N ASP A 161 0.85 2.89 16.28
CA ASP A 161 1.45 3.49 15.08
C ASP A 161 2.97 3.26 15.03
N ALA A 162 3.70 3.74 16.04
CA ALA A 162 5.16 3.65 16.05
C ALA A 162 5.70 2.21 16.13
N PRO A 163 5.27 1.34 17.09
CA PRO A 163 5.86 0.03 17.27
C PRO A 163 5.37 -1.04 16.28
N MET A 164 4.25 -0.81 15.59
CA MET A 164 3.69 -1.75 14.62
C MET A 164 3.81 -1.26 13.19
N MET A 165 3.33 -0.04 12.88
CA MET A 165 3.21 0.43 11.51
C MET A 165 4.50 1.06 11.01
N ARG A 166 5.17 1.91 11.82
CA ARG A 166 6.39 2.63 11.40
C ARG A 166 7.69 1.87 11.63
N ALA A 167 7.70 0.87 12.51
CA ALA A 167 8.87 0.04 12.77
C ALA A 167 9.12 -0.93 11.60
N ALA A 168 10.39 -1.17 11.25
CA ALA A 168 10.78 -2.12 10.20
C ALA A 168 10.36 -3.57 10.49
N GLN A 169 10.05 -3.86 11.74
CA GLN A 169 9.42 -5.08 12.23
C GLN A 169 8.58 -4.75 13.46
N PRO A 170 7.49 -5.49 13.73
CA PRO A 170 6.71 -5.29 14.94
C PRO A 170 7.59 -5.39 16.18
N ASN A 171 7.64 -4.32 16.97
CA ASN A 171 8.43 -4.28 18.20
C ASN A 171 7.59 -4.79 19.37
N GLN A 172 7.60 -6.11 19.58
CA GLN A 172 6.81 -6.76 20.64
C GLN A 172 7.15 -6.23 22.04
N ALA A 173 8.42 -5.92 22.29
CA ALA A 173 8.84 -5.39 23.60
C ALA A 173 8.20 -4.01 23.89
N GLU A 174 8.19 -3.11 22.91
CA GLU A 174 7.54 -1.80 23.06
C GLU A 174 6.01 -1.92 23.12
N ILE A 175 5.42 -2.87 22.42
CA ILE A 175 3.97 -3.15 22.51
C ILE A 175 3.63 -3.63 23.93
N ILE A 176 4.36 -4.62 24.46
CA ILE A 176 4.17 -5.13 25.83
C ILE A 176 4.38 -4.00 26.85
N LYS A 177 5.44 -3.22 26.71
CA LYS A 177 5.72 -2.07 27.57
C LYS A 177 4.58 -1.04 27.55
N SER A 178 4.00 -0.76 26.39
CA SER A 178 2.85 0.13 26.24
C SER A 178 1.61 -0.41 26.95
N VAL A 179 1.35 -1.72 26.85
CA VAL A 179 0.23 -2.40 27.53
C VAL A 179 0.46 -2.42 29.04
N VAL A 180 1.68 -2.72 29.51
CA VAL A 180 2.00 -2.71 30.95
C VAL A 180 1.85 -1.29 31.54
N LYS A 181 2.31 -0.26 30.83
CA LYS A 181 2.15 1.14 31.26
C LYS A 181 0.68 1.61 31.24
N ARG A 182 -0.15 1.05 30.39
CA ARG A 182 -1.55 1.40 30.21
C ARG A 182 -2.41 0.14 30.11
N PRO A 183 -2.73 -0.53 31.22
CA PRO A 183 -3.52 -1.77 31.21
C PRO A 183 -4.92 -1.62 30.55
N SER A 184 -5.46 -0.40 30.52
CA SER A 184 -6.71 -0.08 29.81
C SER A 184 -6.64 -0.38 28.30
N LEU A 185 -5.44 -0.43 27.70
CA LEU A 185 -5.29 -0.83 26.30
C LEU A 185 -5.78 -2.26 26.03
N ILE A 186 -5.75 -3.17 27.02
CA ILE A 186 -6.30 -4.51 26.85
C ILE A 186 -7.82 -4.43 26.64
N SER A 187 -8.50 -3.59 27.43
CA SER A 187 -9.92 -3.32 27.26
C SER A 187 -10.21 -2.64 25.91
N ASP A 188 -9.38 -1.66 25.54
CA ASP A 188 -9.51 -0.97 24.25
C ASP A 188 -9.29 -1.91 23.06
N MET A 189 -8.33 -2.84 23.15
CA MET A 189 -8.09 -3.86 22.11
C MET A 189 -9.22 -4.87 22.01
N ALA A 190 -9.94 -5.14 23.09
CA ALA A 190 -10.98 -6.15 23.22
C ALA A 190 -10.63 -7.47 22.47
N PRO A 191 -9.52 -8.15 22.83
CA PRO A 191 -8.92 -9.22 22.04
C PRO A 191 -9.81 -10.46 21.87
N TRP A 192 -10.84 -10.62 22.69
CA TRP A 192 -11.79 -11.74 22.66
C TRP A 192 -13.02 -11.49 21.77
N HIS A 193 -13.10 -10.33 21.12
CA HIS A 193 -14.23 -9.96 20.27
C HIS A 193 -13.79 -9.75 18.83
N SER A 194 -14.65 -10.12 17.88
CA SER A 194 -14.55 -9.61 16.52
C SER A 194 -14.87 -8.11 16.49
N LEU A 195 -14.49 -7.44 15.42
CA LEU A 195 -14.81 -6.02 15.22
C LEU A 195 -16.32 -5.79 15.30
N SER A 196 -17.12 -6.60 14.60
CA SER A 196 -18.59 -6.52 14.63
C SER A 196 -19.14 -6.61 16.06
N LYS A 197 -18.77 -7.66 16.82
CA LYS A 197 -19.26 -7.83 18.20
C LYS A 197 -18.86 -6.69 19.12
N MET A 198 -17.69 -6.11 18.91
CA MET A 198 -17.27 -4.95 19.68
C MET A 198 -18.11 -3.72 19.33
N LEU A 199 -18.37 -3.49 18.02
CA LEU A 199 -19.15 -2.36 17.56
C LEU A 199 -20.64 -2.46 17.95
N GLU A 200 -21.22 -3.66 17.91
CA GLU A 200 -22.58 -3.94 18.41
C GLU A 200 -22.75 -3.62 19.91
N LYS A 201 -21.68 -3.76 20.70
CA LYS A 201 -21.66 -3.36 22.11
C LYS A 201 -21.38 -1.87 22.30
N GLN A 202 -20.64 -1.25 21.35
CA GLN A 202 -20.26 0.15 21.40
C GLN A 202 -21.41 1.07 21.01
N PHE A 203 -22.17 0.71 19.99
CA PHE A 203 -23.23 1.52 19.41
C PHE A 203 -24.60 0.87 19.60
N SER A 204 -25.54 1.63 20.12
CA SER A 204 -26.93 1.21 20.23
C SER A 204 -27.69 1.31 18.90
N ASP A 205 -27.27 2.20 18.00
CA ASP A 205 -27.78 2.28 16.63
C ASP A 205 -27.00 1.31 15.73
N PRO A 206 -27.66 0.30 15.14
CA PRO A 206 -27.00 -0.70 14.31
C PRO A 206 -26.37 -0.12 13.04
N ARG A 207 -26.86 1.03 12.56
CA ARG A 207 -26.30 1.71 11.37
C ARG A 207 -24.90 2.23 11.66
N LEU A 208 -24.62 2.73 12.87
CA LEU A 208 -23.28 3.15 13.28
C LEU A 208 -22.34 1.95 13.43
N ALA A 209 -22.82 0.83 13.98
CA ALA A 209 -22.04 -0.40 14.05
C ALA A 209 -21.68 -0.92 12.63
N GLN A 210 -22.62 -0.87 11.69
CA GLN A 210 -22.40 -1.22 10.28
C GLN A 210 -21.37 -0.28 9.63
N LEU A 211 -21.53 1.04 9.83
CA LEU A 211 -20.62 2.05 9.28
C LEU A 211 -19.17 1.80 9.72
N PHE A 212 -18.93 1.71 11.04
CA PHE A 212 -17.57 1.52 11.56
C PHE A 212 -17.04 0.09 11.33
N GLY A 213 -17.91 -0.90 11.14
CA GLY A 213 -17.54 -2.26 10.71
C GLY A 213 -16.91 -2.31 9.32
N ARG A 214 -17.33 -1.40 8.43
CA ARG A 214 -16.79 -1.25 7.07
C ARG A 214 -15.26 -1.11 7.02
N TYR A 215 -14.65 -0.52 8.05
CA TYR A 215 -13.20 -0.32 8.07
C TYR A 215 -12.37 -1.62 8.03
N ALA A 216 -12.96 -2.78 8.34
CA ALA A 216 -12.31 -4.07 8.12
C ALA A 216 -12.01 -4.33 6.63
N THR A 217 -12.84 -3.84 5.71
CA THR A 217 -12.68 -4.04 4.26
C THR A 217 -11.52 -3.23 3.68
N TYR A 218 -11.04 -2.17 4.35
CA TYR A 218 -9.86 -1.39 3.96
C TYR A 218 -8.56 -2.22 3.93
N VAL A 219 -8.56 -3.33 4.63
CA VAL A 219 -7.47 -4.31 4.64
C VAL A 219 -7.94 -5.68 4.17
N GLY A 220 -9.09 -5.73 3.51
CA GLY A 220 -9.65 -6.92 2.87
C GLY A 220 -10.20 -7.97 3.83
N GLY A 221 -10.78 -7.55 4.95
CA GLY A 221 -11.35 -8.42 5.96
C GLY A 221 -12.85 -8.25 6.17
N SER A 222 -13.48 -9.29 6.73
CA SER A 222 -14.84 -9.26 7.26
C SER A 222 -14.84 -8.69 8.68
N PRO A 223 -15.75 -7.76 9.05
CA PRO A 223 -15.87 -7.28 10.42
C PRO A 223 -16.26 -8.40 11.41
N TYR A 224 -16.86 -9.48 10.92
CA TYR A 224 -17.27 -10.63 11.73
C TYR A 224 -16.12 -11.57 12.09
N ALA A 225 -15.00 -11.52 11.34
CA ALA A 225 -13.80 -12.34 11.55
C ALA A 225 -12.54 -11.52 11.90
N ALA A 226 -12.55 -10.23 11.61
CA ALA A 226 -11.46 -9.33 11.91
C ALA A 226 -11.39 -9.02 13.42
N PRO A 227 -10.18 -8.86 14.00
CA PRO A 227 -10.04 -8.46 15.39
C PRO A 227 -10.55 -7.04 15.62
N SER A 228 -11.12 -6.78 16.79
CA SER A 228 -11.62 -5.45 17.19
C SER A 228 -10.55 -4.34 17.17
N LEU A 229 -9.27 -4.70 17.25
CA LEU A 229 -8.14 -3.79 17.08
C LEU A 229 -8.21 -3.02 15.74
N LEU A 230 -8.78 -3.60 14.68
CA LEU A 230 -8.92 -2.92 13.38
C LEU A 230 -9.83 -1.69 13.43
N SER A 231 -10.56 -1.46 14.51
CA SER A 231 -11.27 -0.19 14.74
C SER A 231 -10.35 1.04 14.66
N LEU A 232 -9.04 0.86 14.92
CA LEU A 232 -8.05 1.95 14.78
C LEU A 232 -7.91 2.47 13.34
N ILE A 233 -8.34 1.71 12.31
CA ILE A 233 -8.26 2.15 10.90
C ILE A 233 -9.12 3.40 10.68
N TRP A 234 -10.27 3.51 11.38
CA TRP A 234 -11.07 4.72 11.39
C TRP A 234 -10.22 5.97 11.69
N GLN A 235 -9.27 5.88 12.62
CA GLN A 235 -8.43 7.02 13.00
C GLN A 235 -7.56 7.53 11.84
N ALA A 236 -7.22 6.67 10.87
CA ALA A 236 -6.47 7.09 9.70
C ALA A 236 -7.31 8.03 8.80
N GLU A 237 -8.62 7.79 8.67
CA GLU A 237 -9.54 8.73 7.99
C GLU A 237 -9.85 9.95 8.85
N ALA A 238 -10.10 9.78 10.15
CA ALA A 238 -10.37 10.88 11.08
C ALA A 238 -9.23 11.91 11.12
N ASN A 239 -7.99 11.49 10.85
CA ASN A 239 -6.84 12.38 10.72
C ASN A 239 -6.82 13.15 9.37
N GLY A 240 -7.76 12.90 8.49
CA GLY A 240 -7.97 13.57 7.22
C GLY A 240 -7.87 12.64 6.01
N VAL A 241 -8.63 13.01 5.00
CA VAL A 241 -8.67 12.39 3.67
C VAL A 241 -8.35 13.45 2.62
N TRP A 242 -7.54 13.11 1.65
CA TRP A 242 -7.18 14.00 0.55
C TRP A 242 -7.49 13.34 -0.79
N ALA A 243 -8.02 14.13 -1.71
CA ALA A 243 -8.07 13.79 -3.13
C ALA A 243 -6.82 14.34 -3.82
N VAL A 244 -6.21 13.55 -4.68
CA VAL A 244 -5.11 14.02 -5.55
C VAL A 244 -5.74 14.65 -6.79
N LYS A 245 -5.50 15.94 -7.03
CA LYS A 245 -6.03 16.63 -8.21
C LYS A 245 -5.60 15.94 -9.50
N GLY A 246 -6.57 15.39 -10.22
CA GLY A 246 -6.35 14.62 -11.46
C GLY A 246 -6.05 13.14 -11.22
N GLY A 247 -6.36 12.63 -10.03
CA GLY A 247 -6.40 11.21 -9.67
C GLY A 247 -5.14 10.68 -8.97
N MET A 248 -5.32 9.59 -8.25
CA MET A 248 -4.26 8.93 -7.47
C MET A 248 -3.10 8.42 -8.33
N HIS A 249 -3.38 8.03 -9.59
CA HIS A 249 -2.35 7.57 -10.52
C HIS A 249 -1.28 8.65 -10.81
N LYS A 250 -1.58 9.94 -10.60
CA LYS A 250 -0.58 11.02 -10.70
C LYS A 250 0.56 10.87 -9.69
N LEU A 251 0.27 10.34 -8.50
CA LEU A 251 1.33 10.05 -7.53
C LEU A 251 2.34 9.04 -8.10
N ALA A 252 1.87 7.96 -8.74
CA ALA A 252 2.77 6.98 -9.36
C ALA A 252 3.63 7.61 -10.46
N LYS A 253 3.01 8.38 -11.36
CA LYS A 253 3.74 9.08 -12.44
C LYS A 253 4.78 10.05 -11.91
N LYS A 254 4.46 10.79 -10.84
CA LYS A 254 5.39 11.73 -10.23
C LYS A 254 6.59 11.02 -9.56
N LEU A 255 6.36 9.86 -8.93
CA LEU A 255 7.47 9.08 -8.38
C LEU A 255 8.40 8.51 -9.48
N VAL A 256 7.87 8.14 -10.65
CA VAL A 256 8.68 7.77 -11.81
C VAL A 256 9.54 8.95 -12.25
N GLU A 257 8.93 10.11 -12.52
CA GLU A 257 9.63 11.33 -12.94
C GLU A 257 10.77 11.71 -11.98
N LEU A 258 10.50 11.69 -10.68
CA LEU A 258 11.50 11.98 -9.66
C LEU A 258 12.60 10.92 -9.59
N GLY A 259 12.28 9.65 -9.86
CA GLY A 259 13.24 8.56 -9.95
C GLY A 259 14.16 8.69 -11.15
N GLU A 260 13.59 8.95 -12.34
CA GLU A 260 14.34 9.19 -13.59
C GLU A 260 15.29 10.39 -13.46
N ASN A 261 14.83 11.49 -12.86
CA ASN A 261 15.65 12.67 -12.58
C ASN A 261 16.85 12.35 -11.64
N ARG A 262 16.84 11.21 -10.96
CA ARG A 262 17.92 10.71 -10.09
C ARG A 262 18.67 9.51 -10.68
N GLY A 263 18.40 9.21 -11.96
CA GLY A 263 19.10 8.16 -12.69
C GLY A 263 18.52 6.76 -12.55
N ALA A 264 17.32 6.60 -11.98
CA ALA A 264 16.61 5.32 -12.03
C ALA A 264 16.11 5.04 -13.46
N ILE A 265 16.23 3.80 -13.91
CA ILE A 265 15.82 3.37 -15.24
C ILE A 265 14.57 2.49 -15.10
N PHE A 266 13.54 2.75 -15.91
CA PHE A 266 12.29 2.02 -15.90
C PHE A 266 12.09 1.26 -17.21
N HIS A 267 11.97 -0.06 -17.12
CA HIS A 267 11.61 -0.93 -18.25
C HIS A 267 10.19 -1.46 -18.04
N TYR A 268 9.30 -1.05 -18.90
CA TYR A 268 7.92 -1.56 -18.98
C TYR A 268 7.83 -2.76 -19.93
N ASN A 269 6.76 -3.54 -19.85
CA ASN A 269 6.59 -4.80 -20.58
C ASN A 269 7.77 -5.78 -20.38
N SER A 270 8.39 -5.72 -19.19
CA SER A 270 9.59 -6.46 -18.82
C SER A 270 9.27 -7.40 -17.65
N HIS A 271 8.74 -8.58 -17.99
CA HIS A 271 8.35 -9.57 -17.00
C HIS A 271 9.57 -10.35 -16.49
N VAL A 272 9.82 -10.27 -15.18
CA VAL A 272 10.82 -11.09 -14.51
C VAL A 272 10.22 -12.47 -14.24
N SER A 273 10.84 -13.51 -14.81
CA SER A 273 10.43 -14.91 -14.67
C SER A 273 11.17 -15.63 -13.54
N ARG A 274 12.35 -15.14 -13.15
CA ARG A 274 13.17 -15.79 -12.11
C ARG A 274 14.09 -14.80 -11.41
N ILE A 275 14.29 -14.99 -10.11
CA ILE A 275 15.36 -14.38 -9.31
C ILE A 275 16.52 -15.37 -9.28
N LEU A 276 17.72 -14.92 -9.71
CA LEU A 276 18.94 -15.72 -9.75
C LEU A 276 19.65 -15.63 -8.40
N THR A 277 20.01 -16.78 -7.88
CA THR A 277 20.73 -16.90 -6.60
C THR A 277 21.90 -17.85 -6.71
N GLU A 278 22.96 -17.55 -5.98
CA GLU A 278 24.13 -18.41 -5.80
C GLU A 278 24.56 -18.38 -4.32
N ASN A 279 24.77 -19.53 -3.71
CA ASN A 279 25.17 -19.65 -2.29
C ASN A 279 24.29 -18.81 -1.35
N GLU A 280 22.95 -18.88 -1.52
CA GLU A 280 21.96 -18.12 -0.74
C GLU A 280 22.08 -16.58 -0.89
N LYS A 281 22.70 -16.10 -1.93
CA LYS A 281 22.83 -14.68 -2.28
C LYS A 281 22.24 -14.41 -3.65
N VAL A 282 21.54 -13.29 -3.80
CA VAL A 282 21.07 -12.81 -5.10
C VAL A 282 22.27 -12.43 -5.98
N ILE A 283 22.20 -12.80 -7.26
CA ILE A 283 23.15 -12.40 -8.29
C ILE A 283 22.48 -11.67 -9.47
N GLY A 284 21.15 -11.63 -9.52
CA GLY A 284 20.39 -10.94 -10.57
C GLY A 284 19.01 -11.53 -10.79
N VAL A 285 18.46 -11.29 -11.98
CA VAL A 285 17.16 -11.79 -12.42
C VAL A 285 17.21 -12.28 -13.85
N THR A 286 16.25 -13.14 -14.25
CA THR A 286 15.99 -13.55 -15.63
C THR A 286 14.66 -12.96 -16.08
N LEU A 287 14.62 -12.35 -17.24
CA LEU A 287 13.39 -11.91 -17.90
C LEU A 287 12.70 -13.08 -18.62
N GLU A 288 11.43 -12.90 -18.98
CA GLU A 288 10.67 -13.92 -19.74
C GLU A 288 11.28 -14.23 -21.11
N ASN A 289 11.99 -13.28 -21.74
CA ASN A 289 12.71 -13.47 -23.00
C ASN A 289 14.04 -14.23 -22.83
N GLY A 290 14.41 -14.63 -21.62
CA GLY A 290 15.64 -15.37 -21.29
C GLY A 290 16.85 -14.46 -20.98
N GLU A 291 16.73 -13.16 -21.06
CA GLU A 291 17.81 -12.22 -20.72
C GLU A 291 18.09 -12.23 -19.22
N ASN A 292 19.39 -12.29 -18.86
CA ASN A 292 19.85 -12.21 -17.48
C ASN A 292 20.41 -10.80 -17.20
N ILE A 293 19.95 -10.21 -16.10
CA ILE A 293 20.41 -8.91 -15.62
C ILE A 293 21.00 -9.09 -14.23
N SER A 294 22.29 -8.74 -14.07
CA SER A 294 23.00 -8.84 -12.78
C SER A 294 22.50 -7.78 -11.79
N ALA A 295 22.60 -8.09 -10.49
CA ALA A 295 22.35 -7.13 -9.43
C ALA A 295 22.99 -7.56 -8.12
N ASP A 296 23.39 -6.57 -7.29
CA ASP A 296 23.84 -6.77 -5.90
C ASP A 296 22.67 -6.99 -4.95
N ALA A 297 21.50 -6.43 -5.29
CA ALA A 297 20.26 -6.58 -4.53
C ALA A 297 19.02 -6.54 -5.43
N VAL A 298 17.97 -7.24 -4.97
CA VAL A 298 16.65 -7.26 -5.60
C VAL A 298 15.58 -6.87 -4.59
N VAL A 299 14.74 -5.90 -4.95
CA VAL A 299 13.50 -5.59 -4.24
C VAL A 299 12.34 -6.26 -4.96
N PHE A 300 11.69 -7.21 -4.31
CA PHE A 300 10.49 -7.85 -4.85
C PHE A 300 9.24 -7.12 -4.36
N ASN A 301 8.55 -6.45 -5.27
CA ASN A 301 7.31 -5.70 -5.01
C ASN A 301 6.07 -6.42 -5.58
N GLY A 302 6.11 -7.73 -5.69
CA GLY A 302 4.97 -8.59 -5.98
C GLY A 302 4.27 -9.10 -4.72
N ASP A 303 3.29 -10.00 -4.90
CA ASP A 303 2.74 -10.73 -3.74
C ASP A 303 3.80 -11.74 -3.25
N PRO A 304 4.16 -11.74 -1.95
CA PRO A 304 5.15 -12.69 -1.41
C PRO A 304 4.82 -14.16 -1.65
N ARG A 305 3.54 -14.49 -1.87
CA ARG A 305 3.11 -15.84 -2.23
C ARG A 305 3.71 -16.30 -3.57
N ALA A 306 4.00 -15.38 -4.50
CA ALA A 306 4.68 -15.74 -5.75
C ALA A 306 6.08 -16.33 -5.54
N LEU A 307 6.78 -15.91 -4.48
CA LEU A 307 8.04 -16.54 -4.07
C LEU A 307 7.79 -17.94 -3.51
N ALA A 308 6.85 -18.06 -2.58
CA ALA A 308 6.55 -19.32 -1.90
C ALA A 308 6.00 -20.40 -2.85
N THR A 309 5.29 -20.03 -3.91
CA THR A 309 4.84 -20.97 -4.97
C THR A 309 5.95 -21.42 -5.90
N GLY A 310 7.12 -20.77 -5.88
CA GLY A 310 8.22 -21.03 -6.81
C GLY A 310 8.09 -20.28 -8.15
N ALA A 311 7.12 -19.39 -8.29
CA ALA A 311 6.96 -18.60 -9.52
C ALA A 311 8.17 -17.70 -9.84
N MET A 312 9.01 -17.41 -8.85
CA MET A 312 10.26 -16.66 -9.01
C MET A 312 11.51 -17.54 -8.92
N GLY A 313 11.38 -18.83 -9.14
CA GLY A 313 12.46 -19.83 -9.06
C GLY A 313 12.40 -20.67 -7.77
N PRO A 314 12.95 -21.92 -7.81
CA PRO A 314 12.85 -22.86 -6.69
C PRO A 314 13.56 -22.39 -5.42
N ASP A 315 14.66 -21.65 -5.55
CA ASP A 315 15.42 -21.15 -4.40
C ASP A 315 14.63 -20.15 -3.55
N CYS A 316 13.63 -19.48 -4.16
CA CYS A 316 12.78 -18.52 -3.49
C CYS A 316 11.65 -19.16 -2.67
N GLN A 317 11.36 -20.47 -2.82
CA GLN A 317 10.21 -21.12 -2.15
C GLN A 317 10.29 -21.09 -0.62
N LYS A 318 11.49 -21.00 -0.08
CA LYS A 318 11.70 -20.86 1.37
C LYS A 318 11.29 -19.49 1.93
N ILE A 319 11.05 -18.51 1.04
CA ILE A 319 10.63 -17.16 1.44
C ILE A 319 9.11 -17.14 1.65
N ALA A 320 8.70 -16.67 2.83
CA ALA A 320 7.29 -16.49 3.20
C ALA A 320 6.39 -17.74 2.99
N PRO A 321 6.80 -18.97 3.37
CA PRO A 321 6.05 -20.21 3.11
C PRO A 321 4.68 -20.23 3.81
N GLN A 322 4.49 -19.44 4.87
CA GLN A 322 3.20 -19.28 5.55
C GLN A 322 2.11 -18.75 4.60
N THR A 323 2.48 -17.97 3.58
CA THR A 323 1.53 -17.39 2.62
C THR A 323 0.78 -18.43 1.78
N LEU A 324 1.30 -19.67 1.69
CA LEU A 324 0.63 -20.80 1.03
C LEU A 324 -0.56 -21.33 1.86
N LYS A 325 -0.49 -21.19 3.18
CA LYS A 325 -1.50 -21.70 4.14
C LYS A 325 -2.45 -20.60 4.61
N ASP A 326 -2.04 -19.35 4.52
CA ASP A 326 -2.85 -18.22 4.97
C ASP A 326 -4.02 -17.98 4.04
N LYS A 327 -5.20 -17.74 4.62
CA LYS A 327 -6.37 -17.28 3.86
C LYS A 327 -6.05 -15.97 3.16
N ARG A 328 -6.54 -15.83 1.94
CA ARG A 328 -6.42 -14.59 1.16
C ARG A 328 -7.39 -13.54 1.67
N SER A 329 -7.01 -12.28 1.55
CA SER A 329 -7.91 -11.15 1.78
C SER A 329 -8.96 -11.05 0.68
N PHE A 330 -9.98 -10.26 0.89
CA PHE A 330 -10.95 -9.97 -0.16
C PHE A 330 -10.30 -9.38 -1.41
N SER A 331 -10.99 -9.61 -2.53
CA SER A 331 -10.87 -8.94 -3.81
C SER A 331 -11.92 -7.84 -3.92
N ALA A 332 -12.11 -7.32 -5.13
CA ALA A 332 -13.19 -6.38 -5.45
C ALA A 332 -13.72 -6.63 -6.86
N ARG A 333 -14.93 -6.12 -7.12
CA ARG A 333 -15.43 -5.81 -8.46
C ARG A 333 -15.45 -4.31 -8.59
N VAL A 334 -14.77 -3.80 -9.61
CA VAL A 334 -14.53 -2.37 -9.77
C VAL A 334 -15.07 -1.90 -11.11
N TRP A 335 -16.07 -1.03 -11.08
CA TRP A 335 -16.55 -0.30 -12.24
C TRP A 335 -15.81 1.01 -12.36
N SER A 336 -15.27 1.32 -13.53
CA SER A 336 -14.59 2.59 -13.84
C SER A 336 -15.12 3.14 -15.14
N PHE A 337 -15.96 4.17 -15.08
CA PHE A 337 -16.67 4.70 -16.25
C PHE A 337 -17.01 6.18 -16.12
N ALA A 338 -17.41 6.78 -17.23
CA ALA A 338 -17.91 8.15 -17.28
C ALA A 338 -19.40 8.15 -17.64
N ALA A 339 -20.21 8.91 -16.88
CA ALA A 339 -21.65 9.01 -17.09
C ALA A 339 -22.20 10.34 -16.56
N GLN A 340 -23.42 10.67 -16.97
CA GLN A 340 -24.26 11.62 -16.27
C GLN A 340 -24.97 10.88 -15.13
N VAL A 341 -25.08 11.51 -13.97
CA VAL A 341 -25.74 10.93 -12.81
C VAL A 341 -26.95 11.79 -12.43
N THR A 342 -28.03 11.13 -12.03
CA THR A 342 -29.23 11.76 -11.46
C THR A 342 -29.60 11.05 -10.16
N GLY A 343 -30.26 11.77 -9.25
CA GLY A 343 -30.66 11.23 -7.95
C GLY A 343 -30.09 12.02 -6.78
N PRO A 344 -29.80 11.35 -5.64
CA PRO A 344 -29.25 12.00 -4.46
C PRO A 344 -27.91 12.68 -4.75
N ASP A 345 -27.65 13.78 -4.03
CA ASP A 345 -26.43 14.55 -4.20
C ASP A 345 -25.21 13.78 -3.67
N LEU A 346 -24.36 13.34 -4.59
CA LEU A 346 -23.11 12.67 -4.27
C LEU A 346 -22.05 13.67 -3.84
N ILE A 347 -21.15 13.22 -2.97
CA ILE A 347 -19.88 13.90 -2.68
C ILE A 347 -18.73 13.09 -3.27
N HIS A 348 -17.47 13.42 -2.95
CA HIS A 348 -16.33 12.67 -3.49
C HIS A 348 -16.37 11.18 -3.10
N HIS A 349 -16.65 10.85 -1.83
CA HIS A 349 -16.72 9.49 -1.31
C HIS A 349 -18.12 9.17 -0.77
N ASN A 350 -18.78 8.17 -1.32
CA ASN A 350 -20.14 7.77 -0.94
C ASN A 350 -20.19 6.26 -0.67
N VAL A 351 -20.98 5.88 0.33
CA VAL A 351 -21.18 4.47 0.69
C VAL A 351 -22.68 4.20 0.76
N PHE A 352 -23.15 3.24 0.00
CA PHE A 352 -24.53 2.76 0.00
C PHE A 352 -24.55 1.37 0.65
N PHE A 353 -25.16 1.28 1.82
CA PHE A 353 -25.21 0.04 2.57
C PHE A 353 -26.35 -0.86 2.10
N GLY A 354 -26.10 -2.19 2.07
CA GLY A 354 -27.15 -3.18 1.98
C GLY A 354 -27.95 -3.29 3.30
N GLN A 355 -29.12 -3.93 3.24
CA GLN A 355 -29.98 -4.13 4.41
C GLN A 355 -29.36 -5.05 5.48
N ASN A 356 -28.62 -6.07 5.03
CA ASN A 356 -28.04 -7.08 5.91
C ASN A 356 -26.54 -7.26 5.65
N SER A 357 -25.76 -6.50 6.41
CA SER A 357 -24.30 -6.58 6.32
C SER A 357 -23.76 -7.99 6.58
N LYS A 358 -24.40 -8.78 7.47
CA LYS A 358 -23.90 -10.12 7.76
C LYS A 358 -24.04 -11.05 6.56
N SER A 359 -25.16 -11.01 5.83
CA SER A 359 -25.34 -11.84 4.64
C SER A 359 -24.34 -11.52 3.54
N GLU A 360 -23.95 -10.24 3.36
CA GLU A 360 -22.88 -9.85 2.43
C GLU A 360 -21.58 -10.60 2.73
N PHE A 361 -21.17 -10.63 4.01
CA PHE A 361 -19.90 -11.27 4.39
C PHE A 361 -20.00 -12.79 4.49
N ASP A 362 -21.17 -13.37 4.69
CA ASP A 362 -21.40 -14.82 4.60
C ASP A 362 -21.27 -15.27 3.14
N ASP A 363 -21.93 -14.58 2.19
CA ASP A 363 -21.78 -14.84 0.73
C ASP A 363 -20.31 -14.75 0.30
N LEU A 364 -19.59 -13.72 0.74
CA LEU A 364 -18.15 -13.56 0.43
C LEU A 364 -17.30 -14.69 1.02
N ALA A 365 -17.64 -15.19 2.20
CA ALA A 365 -16.92 -16.31 2.82
C ALA A 365 -17.13 -17.63 2.07
N GLU A 366 -18.27 -17.78 1.39
CA GLU A 366 -18.62 -18.91 0.54
C GLU A 366 -18.12 -18.75 -0.91
N GLY A 367 -17.46 -17.64 -1.23
CA GLY A 367 -16.97 -17.35 -2.58
C GLY A 367 -18.05 -16.84 -3.55
N GLN A 368 -19.21 -16.47 -3.01
CA GLN A 368 -20.35 -16.01 -3.81
C GLN A 368 -20.32 -14.48 -4.00
N MET A 369 -21.01 -14.00 -5.02
CA MET A 369 -21.29 -12.58 -5.20
C MET A 369 -22.47 -12.20 -4.28
N PRO A 370 -22.32 -11.26 -3.34
CA PRO A 370 -23.40 -10.81 -2.48
C PRO A 370 -24.66 -10.40 -3.25
N VAL A 371 -25.82 -10.80 -2.76
CA VAL A 371 -27.12 -10.44 -3.36
C VAL A 371 -27.44 -8.96 -3.11
N ASP A 372 -27.13 -8.48 -1.90
CA ASP A 372 -27.35 -7.10 -1.46
C ASP A 372 -26.05 -6.49 -0.93
N PRO A 373 -25.12 -6.10 -1.85
CA PRO A 373 -23.79 -5.65 -1.48
C PRO A 373 -23.79 -4.23 -0.91
N THR A 374 -22.83 -3.94 -0.05
CA THR A 374 -22.41 -2.58 0.22
C THR A 374 -21.65 -2.04 -1.01
N ILE A 375 -22.04 -0.85 -1.49
CA ILE A 375 -21.46 -0.22 -2.67
C ILE A 375 -20.75 1.07 -2.28
N TYR A 376 -19.46 1.16 -2.61
CA TYR A 376 -18.71 2.40 -2.49
C TYR A 376 -18.63 3.09 -3.85
N ILE A 377 -18.84 4.42 -3.88
CA ILE A 377 -18.72 5.25 -5.07
C ILE A 377 -17.74 6.38 -4.81
N CYS A 378 -16.69 6.47 -5.64
CA CYS A 378 -15.88 7.66 -5.79
C CYS A 378 -16.37 8.46 -6.99
N ALA A 379 -16.97 9.63 -6.73
CA ALA A 379 -17.31 10.60 -7.76
C ALA A 379 -16.10 11.54 -7.94
N GLN A 380 -15.21 11.18 -8.85
CA GLN A 380 -13.83 11.72 -8.92
C GLN A 380 -13.77 13.21 -9.29
N ASP A 381 -14.82 13.74 -9.90
CA ASP A 381 -14.92 15.15 -10.28
C ASP A 381 -15.48 16.03 -9.16
N ARG A 382 -16.04 15.42 -8.10
CA ARG A 382 -16.59 16.14 -6.94
C ARG A 382 -15.55 16.33 -5.86
N GLY A 383 -15.76 17.29 -4.96
CA GLY A 383 -14.78 17.60 -3.89
C GLY A 383 -13.47 18.22 -4.39
N GLN A 384 -13.43 18.70 -5.65
CA GLN A 384 -12.25 19.30 -6.27
C GLN A 384 -12.16 20.82 -6.10
N ASN A 385 -13.02 21.43 -5.27
CA ASN A 385 -13.17 22.89 -5.12
C ASN A 385 -13.44 23.62 -6.44
N ALA A 386 -14.08 22.93 -7.40
CA ALA A 386 -14.44 23.44 -8.71
C ALA A 386 -15.79 22.85 -9.15
N PRO A 387 -16.52 23.51 -10.07
CA PRO A 387 -17.69 22.91 -10.70
C PRO A 387 -17.32 21.59 -11.39
N TYR A 388 -18.16 20.59 -11.26
CA TYR A 388 -17.98 19.31 -11.94
C TYR A 388 -18.67 19.29 -13.31
N PRO A 389 -18.15 18.51 -14.28
CA PRO A 389 -18.72 18.45 -15.62
C PRO A 389 -20.06 17.70 -15.63
N LYS A 390 -20.85 17.86 -16.70
CA LYS A 390 -22.12 17.13 -16.88
C LYS A 390 -21.90 15.60 -16.99
N THR A 391 -20.81 15.19 -17.63
CA THR A 391 -20.37 13.79 -17.68
C THR A 391 -19.21 13.64 -16.71
N GLU A 392 -19.47 12.98 -15.60
CA GLU A 392 -18.53 12.80 -14.49
C GLU A 392 -17.85 11.43 -14.55
N ARG A 393 -16.69 11.32 -13.89
CA ARG A 393 -15.91 10.10 -13.75
C ARG A 393 -16.25 9.40 -12.45
N PHE A 394 -16.56 8.12 -12.55
CA PHE A 394 -16.94 7.29 -11.41
C PHE A 394 -16.07 6.07 -11.29
N GLU A 395 -15.71 5.74 -10.06
CA GLU A 395 -15.26 4.41 -9.67
C GLU A 395 -16.26 3.86 -8.65
N ILE A 396 -16.79 2.67 -8.92
CA ILE A 396 -17.71 1.97 -8.03
C ILE A 396 -17.05 0.66 -7.60
N ILE A 397 -16.97 0.42 -6.30
CA ILE A 397 -16.30 -0.75 -5.72
C ILE A 397 -17.29 -1.57 -4.89
N LEU A 398 -17.35 -2.88 -5.19
CA LEU A 398 -18.03 -3.88 -4.40
C LEU A 398 -17.00 -4.87 -3.87
N ASN A 399 -17.18 -5.32 -2.62
CA ASN A 399 -16.36 -6.40 -2.08
C ASN A 399 -16.56 -7.69 -2.90
N ALA A 400 -15.48 -8.44 -3.09
CA ALA A 400 -15.51 -9.72 -3.77
C ALA A 400 -14.64 -10.75 -3.05
N ALA A 401 -14.99 -12.03 -3.17
CA ALA A 401 -14.12 -13.11 -2.75
C ALA A 401 -12.90 -13.22 -3.66
N PRO A 402 -11.75 -13.68 -3.17
CA PRO A 402 -10.63 -14.06 -4.01
C PRO A 402 -11.00 -15.27 -4.88
N VAL A 403 -10.30 -15.45 -6.01
CA VAL A 403 -10.53 -16.55 -6.94
C VAL A 403 -9.67 -17.74 -6.52
N TYR A 404 -10.30 -18.82 -6.08
CA TYR A 404 -9.61 -20.07 -5.81
C TYR A 404 -9.73 -20.98 -7.03
N GLY A 405 -8.67 -21.00 -7.87
CA GLY A 405 -8.64 -21.75 -9.12
C GLY A 405 -9.27 -20.99 -10.31
N ALA A 406 -9.51 -21.70 -11.43
CA ALA A 406 -10.00 -21.13 -12.68
C ALA A 406 -11.54 -20.94 -12.74
N GLN A 407 -12.18 -20.63 -11.63
CA GLN A 407 -13.62 -20.38 -11.62
C GLN A 407 -13.91 -18.99 -12.20
N THR A 408 -14.29 -18.97 -13.46
CA THR A 408 -14.99 -17.83 -14.05
C THR A 408 -16.47 -18.00 -13.74
N LEU A 409 -17.07 -17.03 -13.07
CA LEU A 409 -18.53 -17.06 -12.84
C LEU A 409 -19.21 -16.84 -14.19
N GLU A 410 -20.00 -17.81 -14.65
CA GLU A 410 -20.84 -17.60 -15.81
C GLU A 410 -21.71 -16.35 -15.63
N LYS A 411 -21.75 -15.49 -16.63
CA LYS A 411 -22.51 -14.23 -16.63
C LYS A 411 -22.11 -13.25 -15.52
N GLU A 412 -20.83 -13.26 -15.09
CA GLU A 412 -20.37 -12.38 -13.99
C GLU A 412 -20.68 -10.90 -14.28
N PHE A 413 -20.44 -10.44 -15.51
CA PHE A 413 -20.74 -9.07 -15.92
C PHE A 413 -22.23 -8.72 -15.72
N GLU A 414 -23.14 -9.50 -16.30
CA GLU A 414 -24.59 -9.22 -16.22
C GLU A 414 -25.10 -9.25 -14.79
N THR A 415 -24.64 -10.23 -14.00
CA THR A 415 -25.02 -10.36 -12.58
C THR A 415 -24.49 -9.19 -11.78
N CYS A 416 -23.23 -8.81 -11.98
CA CYS A 416 -22.63 -7.68 -11.28
C CYS A 416 -23.30 -6.36 -11.66
N ARG A 417 -23.58 -6.16 -12.97
CA ARG A 417 -24.26 -4.96 -13.46
C ARG A 417 -25.65 -4.83 -12.84
N THR A 418 -26.45 -5.88 -12.91
CA THR A 418 -27.80 -5.90 -12.34
C THR A 418 -27.75 -5.61 -10.84
N ARG A 419 -26.98 -6.36 -10.08
CA ARG A 419 -26.89 -6.16 -8.61
C ARG A 419 -26.39 -4.78 -8.22
N THR A 420 -25.40 -4.23 -8.94
CA THR A 420 -24.87 -2.90 -8.67
C THR A 420 -25.91 -1.82 -8.95
N PHE A 421 -26.43 -1.77 -10.17
CA PHE A 421 -27.23 -0.62 -10.59
C PHE A 421 -28.69 -0.71 -10.13
N ASP A 422 -29.25 -1.91 -9.93
CA ASP A 422 -30.57 -2.07 -9.29
C ASP A 422 -30.50 -1.69 -7.80
N THR A 423 -29.42 -2.02 -7.11
CA THR A 423 -29.23 -1.58 -5.72
C THR A 423 -29.15 -0.06 -5.65
N LEU A 424 -28.33 0.58 -6.49
CA LEU A 424 -28.23 2.04 -6.52
C LEU A 424 -29.54 2.70 -6.95
N GLY A 425 -30.29 2.08 -7.86
CA GLY A 425 -31.64 2.52 -8.26
C GLY A 425 -32.63 2.56 -7.11
N ARG A 426 -32.53 1.66 -6.13
CA ARG A 426 -33.35 1.70 -4.91
C ARG A 426 -33.10 2.94 -4.04
N PHE A 427 -31.90 3.52 -4.13
CA PHE A 427 -31.58 4.84 -3.53
C PHE A 427 -31.92 6.02 -4.43
N GLY A 428 -32.55 5.79 -5.59
CA GLY A 428 -32.89 6.82 -6.57
C GLY A 428 -31.73 7.28 -7.44
N LEU A 429 -30.58 6.59 -7.39
CA LEU A 429 -29.39 6.96 -8.17
C LEU A 429 -29.41 6.26 -9.53
N ALA A 430 -29.28 7.03 -10.61
CA ALA A 430 -29.24 6.50 -11.97
C ALA A 430 -28.10 7.11 -12.78
N PHE A 431 -27.46 6.28 -13.59
CA PHE A 431 -26.34 6.64 -14.47
C PHE A 431 -26.74 6.49 -15.94
N SER A 432 -26.32 7.45 -16.77
CA SER A 432 -26.55 7.42 -18.21
C SER A 432 -25.30 7.89 -18.98
N PRO A 433 -24.73 7.05 -19.89
CA PRO A 433 -25.08 5.64 -20.12
C PRO A 433 -24.66 4.74 -18.95
N LEU A 434 -25.28 3.57 -18.85
CA LEU A 434 -24.76 2.50 -18.00
C LEU A 434 -23.45 1.96 -18.58
N PRO A 435 -22.48 1.55 -17.72
CA PRO A 435 -21.19 1.02 -18.18
C PRO A 435 -21.35 -0.32 -18.90
N LYS A 436 -20.42 -0.57 -19.82
CA LYS A 436 -20.26 -1.82 -20.55
C LYS A 436 -19.23 -2.72 -19.86
N GLU A 437 -19.03 -3.91 -20.39
CA GLU A 437 -18.16 -4.93 -19.82
C GLU A 437 -16.71 -4.47 -19.65
N GLU A 438 -16.18 -3.70 -20.60
CA GLU A 438 -14.82 -3.16 -20.53
C GLU A 438 -14.56 -2.20 -19.35
N ALA A 439 -15.63 -1.72 -18.71
CA ALA A 439 -15.54 -0.88 -17.53
C ALA A 439 -15.47 -1.67 -16.22
N LEU A 440 -15.72 -2.99 -16.24
CA LEU A 440 -15.68 -3.85 -15.07
C LEU A 440 -14.30 -4.51 -14.96
N THR A 441 -13.70 -4.40 -13.79
CA THR A 441 -12.54 -5.23 -13.40
C THR A 441 -12.98 -6.22 -12.34
N THR A 442 -12.76 -7.51 -12.60
CA THR A 442 -13.19 -8.63 -11.76
C THR A 442 -12.04 -9.17 -10.90
N PRO A 443 -12.32 -10.06 -9.92
CA PRO A 443 -11.27 -10.79 -9.21
C PRO A 443 -10.36 -11.62 -10.13
N ALA A 444 -10.89 -12.16 -11.22
CA ALA A 444 -10.11 -12.90 -12.22
C ALA A 444 -9.12 -11.98 -12.96
N ASP A 445 -9.54 -10.76 -13.30
CA ASP A 445 -8.65 -9.77 -13.89
C ASP A 445 -7.54 -9.38 -12.93
N PHE A 446 -7.86 -9.19 -11.64
CA PHE A 446 -6.83 -8.92 -10.63
C PHE A 446 -5.87 -10.10 -10.46
N ALA A 447 -6.34 -11.34 -10.53
CA ALA A 447 -5.47 -12.53 -10.47
C ALA A 447 -4.50 -12.60 -11.66
N SER A 448 -4.97 -12.24 -12.85
CA SER A 448 -4.16 -12.17 -14.08
C SER A 448 -3.12 -11.03 -14.01
N MET A 449 -3.55 -9.83 -13.58
CA MET A 449 -2.66 -8.68 -13.45
C MET A 449 -1.59 -8.87 -12.37
N PHE A 450 -1.92 -9.55 -11.27
CA PHE A 450 -1.03 -9.71 -10.10
C PHE A 450 -0.86 -11.21 -9.77
N PRO A 451 0.12 -11.88 -10.38
CA PRO A 451 0.33 -13.34 -10.24
C PRO A 451 0.43 -13.80 -8.79
N ALA A 452 -0.07 -14.98 -8.53
CA ALA A 452 -0.13 -15.64 -7.22
C ALA A 452 -0.96 -14.88 -6.15
N SER A 453 -1.68 -13.81 -6.53
CA SER A 453 -2.56 -13.09 -5.61
C SER A 453 -3.91 -13.79 -5.40
N ASP A 454 -4.32 -14.70 -6.30
CA ASP A 454 -5.67 -15.24 -6.38
C ASP A 454 -6.73 -14.11 -6.46
N GLY A 455 -6.39 -12.99 -7.10
CA GLY A 455 -7.24 -11.79 -7.17
C GLY A 455 -7.33 -10.98 -5.87
N SER A 456 -6.72 -11.44 -4.79
CA SER A 456 -6.69 -10.72 -3.51
C SER A 456 -5.95 -9.38 -3.64
N LEU A 457 -6.58 -8.31 -3.13
CA LEU A 457 -6.02 -6.96 -3.25
C LEU A 457 -5.04 -6.63 -2.11
N TYR A 458 -5.17 -7.28 -0.96
CA TYR A 458 -4.46 -6.92 0.27
C TYR A 458 -3.52 -8.03 0.76
N GLY A 459 -3.31 -9.07 -0.05
CA GLY A 459 -2.47 -10.23 0.27
C GLY A 459 -3.12 -11.14 1.30
N GLN A 460 -2.46 -11.38 2.43
CA GLN A 460 -2.98 -12.19 3.53
C GLN A 460 -4.22 -11.55 4.17
N SER A 461 -5.22 -12.38 4.49
CA SER A 461 -6.40 -11.97 5.26
C SER A 461 -6.01 -11.41 6.64
N PRO A 462 -6.68 -10.33 7.12
CA PRO A 462 -6.43 -9.75 8.43
C PRO A 462 -7.15 -10.51 9.56
N HIS A 463 -7.76 -11.65 9.28
CA HIS A 463 -8.53 -12.39 10.27
C HIS A 463 -7.65 -13.03 11.34
N GLY A 464 -8.07 -12.89 12.61
CA GLY A 464 -7.36 -13.39 13.79
C GLY A 464 -6.34 -12.40 14.37
N LEU A 465 -6.13 -12.50 15.68
CA LEU A 465 -5.31 -11.55 16.47
C LEU A 465 -3.84 -11.46 16.03
N THR A 466 -3.29 -12.55 15.49
CA THR A 466 -1.87 -12.61 15.11
C THR A 466 -1.61 -12.31 13.63
N ALA A 467 -2.65 -12.05 12.83
CA ALA A 467 -2.52 -11.86 11.38
C ALA A 467 -1.53 -10.74 11.02
N ALA A 468 -1.57 -9.62 11.74
CA ALA A 468 -0.68 -8.49 11.49
C ALA A 468 0.82 -8.82 11.73
N PHE A 469 1.12 -9.79 12.58
CA PHE A 469 2.50 -10.20 12.91
C PHE A 469 3.08 -11.23 11.94
N ARG A 470 2.26 -11.85 11.11
CA ARG A 470 2.67 -12.93 10.18
C ARG A 470 3.12 -12.43 8.81
N ARG A 471 2.92 -11.14 8.50
CA ARG A 471 3.38 -10.58 7.23
C ARG A 471 4.90 -10.64 7.13
N PRO A 472 5.46 -11.07 5.99
CA PRO A 472 6.91 -11.16 5.80
C PRO A 472 7.54 -9.76 5.90
N ARG A 473 8.75 -9.71 6.47
CA ARG A 473 9.52 -8.47 6.67
C ARG A 473 10.29 -8.10 5.42
N ALA A 474 10.85 -6.89 5.39
CA ALA A 474 11.65 -6.42 4.27
C ALA A 474 12.87 -7.32 3.99
N ARG A 475 13.66 -7.70 4.99
CA ARG A 475 14.78 -8.66 4.82
C ARG A 475 14.27 -10.08 4.73
N THR A 476 14.81 -10.85 3.77
CA THR A 476 14.55 -12.27 3.62
C THR A 476 15.72 -13.13 4.13
N GLN A 477 15.58 -14.43 4.00
CA GLN A 477 16.66 -15.41 4.30
C GLN A 477 17.71 -15.46 3.18
N ILE A 478 17.41 -14.97 1.97
CA ILE A 478 18.35 -14.89 0.86
C ILE A 478 19.01 -13.51 0.92
N GLN A 479 20.34 -13.50 1.05
CA GLN A 479 21.10 -12.25 1.09
C GLN A 479 20.90 -11.46 -0.20
N GLY A 480 20.63 -10.16 -0.09
CA GLY A 480 20.37 -9.30 -1.24
C GLY A 480 18.93 -9.37 -1.76
N LEU A 481 18.03 -10.21 -1.22
CA LEU A 481 16.63 -10.23 -1.58
C LEU A 481 15.79 -9.54 -0.50
N TYR A 482 15.04 -8.52 -0.92
CA TYR A 482 14.19 -7.71 -0.05
C TYR A 482 12.75 -7.68 -0.55
N LEU A 483 11.79 -7.53 0.37
CA LEU A 483 10.37 -7.46 0.08
C LEU A 483 9.85 -6.05 0.32
N ALA A 484 9.02 -5.56 -0.59
CA ALA A 484 8.23 -4.35 -0.43
C ALA A 484 6.81 -4.59 -0.97
N GLY A 485 5.86 -3.74 -0.57
CA GLY A 485 4.48 -3.82 -1.06
C GLY A 485 3.46 -4.17 0.00
N GLY A 486 2.18 -4.16 -0.38
CA GLY A 486 1.07 -4.42 0.52
C GLY A 486 0.99 -5.85 1.07
N GLY A 487 1.72 -6.81 0.49
CA GLY A 487 1.87 -8.17 1.01
C GLY A 487 2.92 -8.30 2.10
N ALA A 488 3.87 -7.35 2.18
CA ALA A 488 4.92 -7.29 3.19
C ALA A 488 4.50 -6.43 4.40
N HIS A 489 5.27 -6.52 5.48
CA HIS A 489 5.12 -5.64 6.65
C HIS A 489 5.37 -4.17 6.26
N PRO A 490 4.59 -3.19 6.75
CA PRO A 490 3.55 -3.29 7.79
C PRO A 490 2.20 -3.79 7.30
N GLY A 491 1.92 -3.79 6.01
CA GLY A 491 0.68 -4.33 5.51
C GLY A 491 0.11 -3.66 4.27
N ALA A 492 -1.19 -3.83 4.11
CA ALA A 492 -1.94 -3.36 2.95
C ALA A 492 -2.35 -1.88 3.05
N GLY A 493 -2.64 -1.28 1.90
CA GLY A 493 -2.97 0.13 1.71
C GLY A 493 -1.79 0.92 1.17
N VAL A 494 -2.07 1.99 0.41
CA VAL A 494 -1.04 2.82 -0.25
C VAL A 494 -0.02 3.37 0.75
N PRO A 495 -0.44 3.92 1.92
CA PRO A 495 0.52 4.40 2.92
C PRO A 495 1.41 3.29 3.49
N MET A 496 0.82 2.12 3.79
CA MET A 496 1.56 0.99 4.36
C MET A 496 2.54 0.40 3.34
N ALA A 497 2.16 0.29 2.08
CA ALA A 497 3.05 -0.12 1.00
C ALA A 497 4.22 0.86 0.83
N THR A 498 3.98 2.17 0.98
CA THR A 498 5.03 3.20 0.96
C THR A 498 6.00 3.06 2.16
N LEU A 499 5.49 2.71 3.35
CA LEU A 499 6.34 2.41 4.51
C LEU A 499 7.17 1.14 4.31
N SER A 500 6.59 0.08 3.73
CA SER A 500 7.34 -1.15 3.44
C SER A 500 8.52 -0.89 2.50
N ALA A 501 8.36 0.02 1.54
CA ALA A 501 9.42 0.48 0.65
C ALA A 501 10.56 1.19 1.40
N ARG A 502 10.22 2.04 2.38
CA ARG A 502 11.21 2.66 3.27
C ARG A 502 12.03 1.60 3.99
N HIS A 503 11.36 0.60 4.57
CA HIS A 503 12.05 -0.48 5.29
C HIS A 503 12.98 -1.29 4.38
N ALA A 504 12.58 -1.57 3.15
CA ALA A 504 13.42 -2.26 2.18
C ALA A 504 14.64 -1.40 1.77
N ALA A 505 14.41 -0.11 1.45
CA ALA A 505 15.49 0.79 1.06
C ALA A 505 16.51 1.00 2.20
N GLU A 506 16.05 1.27 3.42
CA GLU A 506 16.93 1.41 4.60
C GLU A 506 17.74 0.13 4.87
N ALA A 507 17.11 -1.05 4.66
CA ALA A 507 17.80 -2.33 4.80
C ALA A 507 18.91 -2.49 3.77
N ILE A 508 18.65 -2.21 2.49
CA ILE A 508 19.64 -2.27 1.40
C ILE A 508 20.79 -1.30 1.64
N ILE A 509 20.47 -0.04 1.97
CA ILE A 509 21.47 0.97 2.26
C ILE A 509 22.41 0.48 3.37
N LYS A 510 21.85 0.00 4.47
CA LYS A 510 22.65 -0.52 5.58
C LYS A 510 23.51 -1.70 5.17
N ASP A 511 22.96 -2.68 4.46
CA ASP A 511 23.64 -3.94 4.17
C ASP A 511 24.77 -3.74 3.12
N LEU A 512 24.53 -2.93 2.08
CA LEU A 512 25.52 -2.69 1.03
C LEU A 512 26.57 -1.63 1.39
N THR A 513 26.27 -0.68 2.29
CA THR A 513 27.26 0.33 2.71
C THR A 513 28.13 -0.12 3.87
N SER A 514 27.63 -1.00 4.76
CA SER A 514 28.45 -1.54 5.87
C SER A 514 29.51 -2.56 5.42
N THR A 515 29.29 -3.24 4.30
CA THR A 515 30.27 -4.16 3.71
C THR A 515 31.43 -3.44 3.01
N SER A 516 31.25 -2.16 2.64
CA SER A 516 32.31 -1.37 1.98
C SER A 516 33.29 -0.71 2.96
N SER A 517 33.06 -0.80 4.27
CA SER A 517 33.88 -0.15 5.29
C SER A 517 34.83 -1.07 6.05
N SER A 518 35.00 -2.33 5.63
CA SER A 518 36.06 -3.19 6.16
C SER A 518 37.32 -3.05 5.27
N PRO A 519 38.39 -2.38 5.72
CA PRO A 519 39.67 -2.49 5.02
C PRO A 519 40.16 -3.93 5.14
N GLN A 520 40.48 -4.57 4.00
CA GLN A 520 41.37 -5.71 4.01
C GLN A 520 42.70 -5.25 4.61
N MET A 521 42.96 -5.58 5.87
CA MET A 521 44.31 -5.56 6.39
C MET A 521 45.08 -6.70 5.75
N ASP A 522 45.84 -6.41 4.71
CA ASP A 522 46.93 -7.25 4.27
C ASP A 522 47.98 -7.34 5.40
N MET A 523 47.96 -8.44 6.13
CA MET A 523 49.03 -8.77 7.05
C MET A 523 50.22 -9.34 6.26
N HIS A 524 51.11 -8.48 5.84
CA HIS A 524 52.47 -8.86 5.52
C HIS A 524 53.40 -8.50 6.69
N GLY A 525 54.11 -9.46 7.21
CA GLY A 525 55.29 -9.28 8.03
C GLY A 525 55.17 -9.80 9.46
N GLY A 526 55.61 -11.03 9.67
CA GLY A 526 55.92 -11.54 10.99
C GLY A 526 57.15 -10.88 11.58
N ILE A 527 57.13 -10.61 12.91
CA ILE A 527 58.32 -10.49 13.76
C ILE A 527 58.00 -11.03 15.14
N SER A 528 58.92 -11.83 15.58
CA SER A 528 59.20 -12.60 16.77
C SER A 528 58.70 -12.07 18.11
N THR A 529 58.37 -13.03 18.92
CA THR A 529 58.15 -13.04 20.36
C THR A 529 59.27 -12.43 21.19
N GLU A 530 58.94 -11.52 22.09
CA GLU A 530 59.61 -11.35 23.38
C GLU A 530 58.57 -11.15 24.47
N SER A 531 58.70 -12.03 25.47
CA SER A 531 57.89 -12.07 26.68
C SER A 531 58.32 -11.00 27.66
N ILE A 532 57.38 -10.18 28.12
CA ILE A 532 57.59 -9.32 29.32
C ILE A 532 56.56 -9.72 30.37
N GLU A 533 57.10 -10.27 31.48
CA GLU A 533 56.38 -10.47 32.75
C GLU A 533 55.97 -9.12 33.34
N LEU A 534 54.73 -8.98 33.70
CA LEU A 534 54.24 -7.87 34.54
C LEU A 534 53.81 -8.40 35.90
N ARG A 535 54.57 -7.93 36.89
CA ARG A 535 54.36 -8.13 38.35
C ARG A 535 53.01 -7.56 38.80
N SER A 536 52.34 -8.35 39.62
CA SER A 536 51.17 -7.95 40.42
C SER A 536 51.57 -6.93 41.50
N ALA A 537 50.83 -5.83 41.57
CA ALA A 537 50.80 -4.94 42.75
C ALA A 537 49.41 -4.99 43.35
N ARG A 538 49.34 -5.58 44.55
CA ARG A 538 48.22 -5.47 45.50
C ARG A 538 48.11 -4.04 46.01
N PHE A 539 46.93 -3.51 46.09
CA PHE A 539 46.62 -2.39 47.01
C PHE A 539 45.57 -2.85 48.01
N GLN A 540 45.94 -2.66 49.27
CA GLN A 540 45.12 -2.94 50.43
C GLN A 540 44.11 -1.83 50.67
N SER A 541 42.99 -2.22 51.23
CA SER A 541 41.98 -1.37 51.86
C SER A 541 42.52 -0.65 53.11
N SER A 542 42.05 0.57 53.36
CA SER A 542 41.96 1.12 54.70
C SER A 542 40.74 2.02 54.80
N ASP A 543 39.95 1.70 55.83
CA ASP A 543 38.78 2.39 56.35
C ASP A 543 39.03 3.85 56.73
N SER A 544 38.02 4.69 56.48
CA SER A 544 37.37 5.55 57.51
C SER A 544 36.18 6.28 56.84
#